data_70c5494ecd26b5556947b1f4dd291f44
#
_entry.id   70c5494ecd26b5556947b1f4dd291f44
#
_cell.length_a   1.000
_cell.length_b   1.000
_cell.length_c   1.000
_cell.angle_alpha   90.00
_cell.angle_beta   90.00
_cell.angle_gamma   90.00
#
_symmetry.space_group_name_H-M   'P 1'
#
loop_
_entity.id
_entity.type
_entity.pdbx_description
1 polymer ?
#
loop_
_entity_poly.entity_id
_entity_poly.type
_entity_poly.pdbx_seq_one_letter_code
_entity_poly.pdbx_strand_id
1 'polypeptide(L)'
;KFSFLILAKKNFCYIKFNMDIFSNFRDLFLSVWNKGILGIDIFEILIGIGIFLIFLIFRGLISKLIIKKLEIISKRTTNKLDDTFVSSMIGPARFLPIVLGFFIASYYMSFEEDSRAFVDNINRTLITILLFWIIHQIIEPISYILSGLGKILTRELIGWIIKSLKILIFILGAAAVLELWGIKIGPIIAGLGLFGVAVALGAQDLFKNLISGILVLVEKRFKMGDWILVEGIIEGIVERIGFRSTTIRKFDKSLAIIPNFQFAENAVINVSQTTNWIISWVITLQYDTTVDQLK
;
A
#
# COMPACT_ATOMS: atom_id res chain seq x y z
N LYS A 1 43.93 32.44 -72.04
CA LYS A 1 42.91 31.38 -72.36
C LYS A 1 42.89 30.21 -71.34
N PHE A 2 43.98 29.93 -70.62
CA PHE A 2 44.06 28.83 -69.69
C PHE A 2 43.35 29.13 -68.35
N SER A 3 43.31 30.38 -67.89
CA SER A 3 42.68 30.74 -66.57
C SER A 3 41.17 30.63 -66.60
N PHE A 4 40.51 30.82 -67.71
CA PHE A 4 39.05 30.77 -67.84
C PHE A 4 38.50 29.34 -67.80
N LEU A 5 39.26 28.35 -68.29
CA LEU A 5 38.90 26.94 -68.27
C LEU A 5 38.99 26.32 -66.89
N ILE A 6 39.90 26.80 -66.05
CA ILE A 6 40.07 26.30 -64.65
C ILE A 6 38.94 26.85 -63.79
N LEU A 7 38.53 28.11 -63.96
CA LEU A 7 37.39 28.70 -63.24
C LEU A 7 36.05 28.05 -63.63
N ALA A 8 35.83 27.77 -64.91
CA ALA A 8 34.62 27.07 -65.36
C ALA A 8 34.52 25.64 -64.84
N LYS A 9 35.67 24.93 -64.81
CA LYS A 9 35.71 23.53 -64.22
C LYS A 9 35.50 23.51 -62.72
N LYS A 10 35.98 24.54 -62.03
CA LYS A 10 35.78 24.67 -60.57
C LYS A 10 34.32 24.99 -60.17
N ASN A 11 33.70 25.92 -60.98
CA ASN A 11 32.28 26.25 -60.79
C ASN A 11 31.35 25.06 -61.16
N PHE A 12 31.70 24.35 -62.26
CA PHE A 12 30.95 23.17 -62.66
C PHE A 12 31.03 22.01 -61.61
N CYS A 13 32.19 21.81 -60.98
CA CYS A 13 32.38 20.87 -59.92
C CYS A 13 31.60 21.27 -58.68
N TYR A 14 31.54 22.57 -58.35
CA TYR A 14 30.80 23.09 -57.19
C TYR A 14 29.26 22.97 -57.37
N ILE A 15 28.76 23.20 -58.57
CA ILE A 15 27.35 23.08 -58.96
C ILE A 15 26.97 21.61 -58.98
N LYS A 16 27.80 20.71 -59.46
CA LYS A 16 27.57 19.28 -59.49
C LYS A 16 27.55 18.71 -58.04
N PHE A 17 28.49 19.14 -57.18
CA PHE A 17 28.54 18.74 -55.76
C PHE A 17 27.29 19.20 -54.99
N ASN A 18 26.80 20.44 -55.23
CA ASN A 18 25.56 20.88 -54.59
C ASN A 18 24.31 20.16 -55.14
N MET A 19 24.26 19.83 -56.41
CA MET A 19 23.17 19.05 -57.00
C MET A 19 23.14 17.61 -56.45
N ASP A 20 24.30 16.98 -56.26
CA ASP A 20 24.40 15.64 -55.70
C ASP A 20 23.99 15.60 -54.21
N ILE A 21 24.31 16.64 -53.45
CA ILE A 21 23.84 16.76 -52.04
C ILE A 21 22.31 16.95 -52.01
N PHE A 22 21.78 17.78 -52.88
CA PHE A 22 20.35 18.06 -52.92
C PHE A 22 19.53 16.85 -53.42
N SER A 23 20.06 16.09 -54.38
CA SER A 23 19.44 14.85 -54.86
C SER A 23 19.50 13.77 -53.78
N ASN A 24 20.65 13.60 -53.12
CA ASN A 24 20.80 12.64 -52.01
C ASN A 24 19.87 12.99 -50.84
N PHE A 25 19.76 14.28 -50.49
CA PHE A 25 18.82 14.73 -49.47
C PHE A 25 17.37 14.47 -49.91
N ARG A 26 17.00 14.79 -51.13
CA ARG A 26 15.67 14.51 -51.66
C ARG A 26 15.36 13.01 -51.65
N ASP A 27 16.30 12.18 -52.08
CA ASP A 27 16.11 10.74 -52.18
C ASP A 27 16.06 10.09 -50.79
N LEU A 28 16.84 10.63 -49.84
CA LEU A 28 16.75 10.26 -48.44
C LEU A 28 15.40 10.69 -47.83
N PHE A 29 14.97 11.92 -48.13
CA PHE A 29 13.66 12.43 -47.69
C PHE A 29 12.51 11.61 -48.28
N LEU A 30 12.55 11.28 -49.56
CA LEU A 30 11.55 10.46 -50.22
C LEU A 30 11.58 8.99 -49.72
N SER A 31 12.75 8.47 -49.42
CA SER A 31 12.88 7.13 -48.85
C SER A 31 12.28 7.04 -47.41
N VAL A 32 12.52 8.07 -46.60
CA VAL A 32 11.91 8.19 -45.26
C VAL A 32 10.40 8.42 -45.39
N TRP A 33 9.97 9.25 -46.35
CA TRP A 33 8.55 9.50 -46.58
C TRP A 33 7.79 8.26 -47.03
N ASN A 34 8.38 7.48 -47.95
CA ASN A 34 7.74 6.28 -48.51
C ASN A 34 7.91 5.01 -47.69
N LYS A 35 9.01 4.88 -46.92
CA LYS A 35 9.29 3.73 -46.08
C LYS A 35 8.87 3.91 -44.62
N GLY A 36 8.52 5.15 -44.25
CA GLY A 36 8.19 5.49 -42.86
C GLY A 36 9.41 5.53 -41.94
N ILE A 37 9.14 5.75 -40.67
CA ILE A 37 10.11 5.71 -39.57
C ILE A 37 9.79 4.48 -38.71
N LEU A 38 10.73 3.61 -38.47
CA LEU A 38 10.52 2.35 -37.70
C LEU A 38 9.47 1.42 -38.34
N GLY A 39 9.36 1.42 -39.69
CA GLY A 39 8.36 0.60 -40.39
C GLY A 39 6.93 1.12 -40.34
N ILE A 40 6.70 2.32 -39.82
CA ILE A 40 5.37 2.93 -39.69
C ILE A 40 5.24 4.01 -40.77
N ASP A 41 4.10 4.05 -41.46
CA ASP A 41 3.79 5.13 -42.39
C ASP A 41 3.78 6.51 -41.67
N ILE A 42 4.41 7.50 -42.24
CA ILE A 42 4.45 8.87 -41.69
C ILE A 42 3.02 9.39 -41.43
N PHE A 43 2.07 9.01 -42.26
CA PHE A 43 0.68 9.42 -42.09
C PHE A 43 0.06 8.82 -40.82
N GLU A 44 0.36 7.56 -40.53
CA GLU A 44 -0.08 6.91 -39.28
C GLU A 44 0.56 7.58 -38.06
N ILE A 45 1.86 7.96 -38.14
CA ILE A 45 2.56 8.68 -37.07
C ILE A 45 1.87 10.03 -36.80
N LEU A 46 1.55 10.79 -37.86
CA LEU A 46 0.89 12.09 -37.72
C LEU A 46 -0.50 11.96 -37.10
N ILE A 47 -1.27 10.95 -37.51
CA ILE A 47 -2.59 10.69 -36.91
C ILE A 47 -2.43 10.26 -35.43
N GLY A 48 -1.49 9.36 -35.12
CA GLY A 48 -1.23 8.92 -33.74
C GLY A 48 -0.84 10.08 -32.81
N ILE A 49 0.07 10.95 -33.28
CA ILE A 49 0.42 12.19 -32.57
C ILE A 49 -0.80 13.10 -32.42
N GLY A 50 -1.62 13.24 -33.46
CA GLY A 50 -2.85 14.02 -33.44
C GLY A 50 -3.84 13.52 -32.39
N ILE A 51 -4.05 12.20 -32.32
CA ILE A 51 -4.89 11.55 -31.31
C ILE A 51 -4.35 11.84 -29.91
N PHE A 52 -3.05 11.65 -29.70
CA PHE A 52 -2.42 11.90 -28.39
C PHE A 52 -2.55 13.35 -27.96
N LEU A 53 -2.31 14.31 -28.87
CA LEU A 53 -2.47 15.74 -28.62
C LEU A 53 -3.91 16.13 -28.27
N ILE A 54 -4.92 15.52 -28.92
CA ILE A 54 -6.33 15.71 -28.59
C ILE A 54 -6.58 15.32 -27.13
N PHE A 55 -6.16 14.12 -26.71
CA PHE A 55 -6.30 13.68 -25.34
C PHE A 55 -5.55 14.58 -24.35
N LEU A 56 -4.37 15.08 -24.73
CA LEU A 56 -3.56 15.97 -23.90
C LEU A 56 -4.21 17.35 -23.73
N ILE A 57 -4.81 17.93 -24.80
CA ILE A 57 -5.54 19.19 -24.74
C ILE A 57 -6.81 19.02 -23.90
N PHE A 58 -7.57 17.96 -24.15
CA PHE A 58 -8.85 17.69 -23.46
C PHE A 58 -8.69 17.04 -22.10
N ARG A 59 -7.45 16.76 -21.63
CA ARG A 59 -7.21 16.13 -20.31
C ARG A 59 -7.93 16.82 -19.15
N GLY A 60 -8.02 18.16 -19.20
CA GLY A 60 -8.69 18.94 -18.17
C GLY A 60 -10.22 18.76 -18.17
N LEU A 61 -10.83 18.63 -19.34
CA LEU A 61 -12.27 18.36 -19.49
C LEU A 61 -12.61 16.94 -19.05
N ILE A 62 -11.86 15.94 -19.53
CA ILE A 62 -12.07 14.54 -19.20
C ILE A 62 -11.90 14.32 -17.69
N SER A 63 -10.84 14.87 -17.09
CA SER A 63 -10.62 14.74 -15.64
C SER A 63 -11.73 15.42 -14.83
N LYS A 64 -12.23 16.60 -15.25
CA LYS A 64 -13.37 17.25 -14.59
C LYS A 64 -14.64 16.41 -14.66
N LEU A 65 -14.92 15.75 -15.79
CA LEU A 65 -16.06 14.85 -15.93
C LEU A 65 -15.96 13.64 -15.00
N ILE A 66 -14.77 13.04 -14.90
CA ILE A 66 -14.52 11.91 -13.99
C ILE A 66 -14.70 12.35 -12.54
N ILE A 67 -14.08 13.46 -12.14
CA ILE A 67 -14.18 13.98 -10.77
C ILE A 67 -15.63 14.33 -10.44
N LYS A 68 -16.35 14.99 -11.35
CA LYS A 68 -17.78 15.31 -11.16
C LYS A 68 -18.63 14.06 -10.95
N LYS A 69 -18.36 12.98 -11.69
CA LYS A 69 -19.05 11.69 -11.48
C LYS A 69 -18.71 11.10 -10.11
N LEU A 70 -17.45 11.15 -9.68
CA LEU A 70 -17.02 10.70 -8.35
C LEU A 70 -17.69 11.54 -7.25
N GLU A 71 -17.78 12.87 -7.40
CA GLU A 71 -18.48 13.75 -6.48
C GLU A 71 -19.98 13.44 -6.37
N ILE A 72 -20.65 13.10 -7.49
CA ILE A 72 -22.07 12.73 -7.48
C ILE A 72 -22.30 11.43 -6.70
N ILE A 73 -21.37 10.47 -6.83
CA ILE A 73 -21.42 9.21 -6.07
C ILE A 73 -21.15 9.48 -4.59
N SER A 74 -20.17 10.32 -4.29
CA SER A 74 -19.77 10.75 -2.95
C SER A 74 -20.89 11.51 -2.23
N LYS A 75 -21.59 12.43 -2.90
CA LYS A 75 -22.70 13.22 -2.31
C LYS A 75 -23.92 12.40 -1.87
N ARG A 76 -23.97 11.12 -2.23
CA ARG A 76 -24.99 10.21 -1.71
C ARG A 76 -24.73 9.78 -0.26
N THR A 77 -23.53 10.01 0.24
CA THR A 77 -23.07 9.65 1.59
C THR A 77 -22.60 10.93 2.28
N THR A 78 -23.11 11.24 3.47
CA THR A 78 -22.82 12.49 4.20
C THR A 78 -21.51 12.45 5.00
N ASN A 79 -20.48 11.76 4.53
CA ASN A 79 -19.23 11.56 5.25
C ASN A 79 -18.07 12.42 4.68
N LYS A 80 -17.33 13.11 5.56
CA LYS A 80 -16.08 13.82 5.20
C LYS A 80 -15.01 12.92 4.55
N LEU A 81 -15.16 11.60 4.66
CA LEU A 81 -14.34 10.59 3.97
C LEU A 81 -14.41 10.76 2.46
N ASP A 82 -15.59 11.07 1.95
CA ASP A 82 -15.86 11.14 0.52
C ASP A 82 -15.15 12.34 -0.12
N ASP A 83 -15.12 13.48 0.59
CA ASP A 83 -14.41 14.67 0.10
C ASP A 83 -12.91 14.44 0.03
N THR A 84 -12.34 13.73 1.03
CA THR A 84 -10.91 13.36 1.05
C THR A 84 -10.60 12.36 -0.05
N PHE A 85 -11.48 11.40 -0.30
CA PHE A 85 -11.32 10.44 -1.39
C PHE A 85 -11.33 11.12 -2.76
N VAL A 86 -12.32 11.99 -3.02
CA VAL A 86 -12.42 12.72 -4.30
C VAL A 86 -11.20 13.62 -4.51
N SER A 87 -10.76 14.34 -3.47
CA SER A 87 -9.58 15.21 -3.56
C SER A 87 -8.30 14.41 -3.85
N SER A 88 -8.15 13.23 -3.26
CA SER A 88 -7.01 12.34 -3.50
C SER A 88 -7.00 11.78 -4.93
N MET A 89 -8.16 11.60 -5.56
CA MET A 89 -8.29 11.07 -6.91
C MET A 89 -8.04 12.10 -8.02
N ILE A 90 -7.92 13.39 -7.71
CA ILE A 90 -7.68 14.45 -8.71
C ILE A 90 -6.40 14.21 -9.52
N GLY A 91 -5.32 13.79 -8.86
CA GLY A 91 -4.04 13.48 -9.51
C GLY A 91 -4.15 12.36 -10.55
N PRO A 92 -4.53 11.14 -10.14
CA PRO A 92 -4.74 10.02 -11.05
C PRO A 92 -5.75 10.32 -12.16
N ALA A 93 -6.86 11.00 -11.85
CA ALA A 93 -7.88 11.38 -12.83
C ALA A 93 -7.35 12.32 -13.92
N ARG A 94 -6.34 13.16 -13.64
CA ARG A 94 -5.67 13.99 -14.63
C ARG A 94 -4.65 13.22 -15.47
N PHE A 95 -4.11 12.15 -14.94
CA PHE A 95 -3.14 11.30 -15.64
C PHE A 95 -3.83 10.28 -16.55
N LEU A 96 -5.01 9.80 -16.19
CA LEU A 96 -5.75 8.79 -16.94
C LEU A 96 -5.97 9.15 -18.42
N PRO A 97 -6.38 10.39 -18.81
CA PRO A 97 -6.50 10.74 -20.23
C PRO A 97 -5.18 10.67 -21.00
N ILE A 98 -4.05 10.92 -20.36
CA ILE A 98 -2.71 10.81 -20.97
C ILE A 98 -2.42 9.34 -21.29
N VAL A 99 -2.68 8.44 -20.34
CA VAL A 99 -2.50 6.99 -20.53
C VAL A 99 -3.43 6.48 -21.64
N LEU A 100 -4.71 6.87 -21.62
CA LEU A 100 -5.67 6.48 -22.66
C LEU A 100 -5.28 7.03 -24.02
N GLY A 101 -4.87 8.30 -24.10
CA GLY A 101 -4.43 8.93 -25.34
C GLY A 101 -3.22 8.23 -25.95
N PHE A 102 -2.23 7.87 -25.10
CA PHE A 102 -1.06 7.13 -25.56
C PHE A 102 -1.43 5.71 -26.00
N PHE A 103 -2.29 5.03 -25.26
CA PHE A 103 -2.76 3.68 -25.59
C PHE A 103 -3.50 3.66 -26.93
N ILE A 104 -4.44 4.59 -27.15
CA ILE A 104 -5.22 4.66 -28.41
C ILE A 104 -4.31 5.07 -29.58
N ALA A 105 -3.43 6.04 -29.36
CA ALA A 105 -2.45 6.47 -30.38
C ALA A 105 -1.54 5.31 -30.80
N SER A 106 -0.98 4.59 -29.84
CA SER A 106 -0.09 3.46 -30.09
C SER A 106 -0.82 2.25 -30.71
N TYR A 107 -2.10 2.06 -30.40
CA TYR A 107 -2.92 1.01 -31.01
C TYR A 107 -3.23 1.28 -32.48
N TYR A 108 -3.39 2.57 -32.84
CA TYR A 108 -3.65 2.98 -34.22
C TYR A 108 -2.41 2.84 -35.12
N MET A 109 -1.20 2.97 -34.57
CA MET A 109 0.04 2.88 -35.32
C MET A 109 0.42 1.42 -35.57
N SER A 110 0.72 1.09 -36.83
CA SER A 110 1.13 -0.26 -37.28
C SER A 110 2.62 -0.48 -37.04
N PHE A 111 3.03 -0.73 -35.78
CA PHE A 111 4.42 -0.99 -35.45
C PHE A 111 4.90 -2.34 -35.99
N GLU A 112 6.16 -2.42 -36.43
CA GLU A 112 6.86 -3.68 -36.64
C GLU A 112 7.01 -4.45 -35.30
N GLU A 113 7.19 -5.78 -35.39
CA GLU A 113 7.12 -6.70 -34.23
C GLU A 113 8.04 -6.31 -33.07
N ASP A 114 9.29 -5.90 -33.35
CA ASP A 114 10.25 -5.47 -32.33
C ASP A 114 9.86 -4.12 -31.67
N SER A 115 9.43 -3.14 -32.49
CA SER A 115 8.99 -1.83 -32.01
C SER A 115 7.68 -1.93 -31.23
N ARG A 116 6.79 -2.83 -31.62
CA ARG A 116 5.52 -3.10 -30.97
C ARG A 116 5.72 -3.62 -29.56
N ALA A 117 6.64 -4.58 -29.35
CA ALA A 117 6.96 -5.07 -28.03
C ALA A 117 7.42 -3.96 -27.06
N PHE A 118 8.25 -3.04 -27.55
CA PHE A 118 8.70 -1.90 -26.74
C PHE A 118 7.54 -0.95 -26.38
N VAL A 119 6.69 -0.60 -27.34
CA VAL A 119 5.53 0.28 -27.13
C VAL A 119 4.50 -0.37 -26.22
N ASP A 120 4.28 -1.67 -26.34
CA ASP A 120 3.41 -2.43 -25.45
C ASP A 120 3.94 -2.42 -24.00
N ASN A 121 5.25 -2.52 -23.81
CA ASN A 121 5.87 -2.41 -22.49
C ASN A 121 5.68 -0.99 -21.91
N ILE A 122 5.77 0.07 -22.73
CA ILE A 122 5.45 1.44 -22.27
C ILE A 122 3.98 1.55 -21.89
N ASN A 123 3.04 1.02 -22.68
CA ASN A 123 1.61 1.01 -22.37
C ASN A 123 1.35 0.32 -21.02
N ARG A 124 1.88 -0.89 -20.84
CA ARG A 124 1.78 -1.65 -19.59
C ARG A 124 2.37 -0.86 -18.42
N THR A 125 3.52 -0.21 -18.62
CA THR A 125 4.18 0.62 -17.60
C THR A 125 3.28 1.80 -17.18
N LEU A 126 2.71 2.52 -18.14
CA LEU A 126 1.82 3.66 -17.85
C LEU A 126 0.56 3.22 -17.09
N ILE A 127 -0.04 2.09 -17.50
CA ILE A 127 -1.20 1.51 -16.82
C ILE A 127 -0.83 1.07 -15.40
N THR A 128 0.33 0.43 -15.22
CA THR A 128 0.81 -0.02 -13.91
C THR A 128 1.07 1.18 -12.99
N ILE A 129 1.73 2.24 -13.49
CA ILE A 129 1.94 3.46 -12.72
C ILE A 129 0.60 4.10 -12.31
N LEU A 130 -0.36 4.20 -13.23
CA LEU A 130 -1.70 4.74 -12.93
C LEU A 130 -2.40 3.91 -11.86
N LEU A 131 -2.37 2.59 -11.95
CA LEU A 131 -3.00 1.68 -11.01
C LEU A 131 -2.39 1.82 -9.61
N PHE A 132 -1.06 1.74 -9.50
CA PHE A 132 -0.38 1.90 -8.21
C PHE A 132 -0.52 3.31 -7.65
N TRP A 133 -0.59 4.35 -8.50
CA TRP A 133 -0.88 5.71 -8.06
C TRP A 133 -2.29 5.82 -7.46
N ILE A 134 -3.30 5.22 -8.09
CA ILE A 134 -4.66 5.16 -7.54
C ILE A 134 -4.65 4.46 -6.18
N ILE A 135 -4.02 3.29 -6.06
CA ILE A 135 -3.92 2.55 -4.80
C ILE A 135 -3.22 3.39 -3.73
N HIS A 136 -2.11 4.05 -4.08
CA HIS A 136 -1.38 4.94 -3.17
C HIS A 136 -2.25 6.09 -2.67
N GLN A 137 -3.11 6.65 -3.51
CA GLN A 137 -3.99 7.76 -3.12
C GLN A 137 -5.18 7.31 -2.27
N ILE A 138 -5.64 6.06 -2.40
CA ILE A 138 -6.70 5.48 -1.56
C ILE A 138 -6.26 5.37 -0.09
N ILE A 139 -4.95 5.34 0.19
CA ILE A 139 -4.45 5.28 1.57
C ILE A 139 -4.77 6.57 2.35
N GLU A 140 -4.84 7.72 1.70
CA GLU A 140 -5.12 9.00 2.38
C GLU A 140 -6.48 9.01 3.11
N PRO A 141 -7.60 8.62 2.46
CA PRO A 141 -8.90 8.46 3.13
C PRO A 141 -8.90 7.47 4.29
N ILE A 142 -8.07 6.42 4.25
CA ILE A 142 -7.93 5.45 5.34
C ILE A 142 -7.42 6.13 6.62
N SER A 143 -6.55 7.14 6.49
CA SER A 143 -6.05 7.91 7.63
C SER A 143 -7.17 8.56 8.41
N TYR A 144 -8.21 9.02 7.71
CA TYR A 144 -9.38 9.64 8.33
C TYR A 144 -10.22 8.62 9.12
N ILE A 145 -10.40 7.40 8.59
CA ILE A 145 -11.08 6.31 9.31
C ILE A 145 -10.32 5.97 10.59
N LEU A 146 -9.01 5.84 10.50
CA LEU A 146 -8.14 5.55 11.64
C LEU A 146 -8.13 6.68 12.67
N SER A 147 -8.28 7.94 12.24
CA SER A 147 -8.37 9.09 13.16
C SER A 147 -9.63 9.05 14.02
N GLY A 148 -10.71 8.40 13.57
CA GLY A 148 -11.91 8.12 14.36
C GLY A 148 -11.64 7.20 15.55
N LEU A 149 -10.56 6.40 15.49
CA LEU A 149 -10.06 5.57 16.60
C LEU A 149 -9.13 6.33 17.56
N GLY A 150 -9.14 7.65 17.54
CA GLY A 150 -8.23 8.53 18.28
C GLY A 150 -8.21 8.37 19.80
N LYS A 151 -9.17 7.60 20.38
CA LYS A 151 -9.13 7.17 21.78
C LYS A 151 -8.09 6.06 22.05
N ILE A 152 -7.67 5.35 20.99
CA ILE A 152 -6.79 4.17 21.07
C ILE A 152 -5.44 4.45 20.40
N LEU A 153 -5.45 5.18 19.27
CA LEU A 153 -4.28 5.47 18.45
C LEU A 153 -3.95 6.95 18.50
N THR A 154 -2.69 7.28 18.78
CA THR A 154 -2.21 8.67 18.68
C THR A 154 -2.11 9.10 17.22
N ARG A 155 -2.19 10.41 16.96
CA ARG A 155 -2.08 10.96 15.60
C ARG A 155 -0.73 10.61 14.96
N GLU A 156 0.33 10.59 15.74
CA GLU A 156 1.68 10.23 15.31
C GLU A 156 1.74 8.80 14.82
N LEU A 157 1.14 7.86 15.57
CA LEU A 157 1.10 6.44 15.22
C LEU A 157 0.33 6.21 13.91
N ILE A 158 -0.81 6.88 13.74
CA ILE A 158 -1.58 6.84 12.48
C ILE A 158 -0.71 7.36 11.33
N GLY A 159 -0.01 8.48 11.52
CA GLY A 159 0.90 9.03 10.52
C GLY A 159 2.00 8.05 10.11
N TRP A 160 2.59 7.34 11.08
CA TRP A 160 3.61 6.32 10.81
C TRP A 160 3.05 5.13 10.00
N ILE A 161 1.87 4.62 10.37
CA ILE A 161 1.20 3.51 9.66
C ILE A 161 0.94 3.91 8.20
N ILE A 162 0.34 5.08 7.97
CA ILE A 162 0.03 5.59 6.63
C ILE A 162 1.30 5.74 5.79
N LYS A 163 2.35 6.32 6.37
CA LYS A 163 3.63 6.51 5.69
C LYS A 163 4.28 5.17 5.30
N SER A 164 4.27 4.20 6.21
CA SER A 164 4.80 2.85 5.95
C SER A 164 4.01 2.15 4.85
N LEU A 165 2.68 2.26 4.85
CA LEU A 165 1.83 1.67 3.83
C LEU A 165 2.05 2.33 2.46
N LYS A 166 2.21 3.65 2.40
CA LYS A 166 2.55 4.39 1.17
C LYS A 166 3.90 3.94 0.60
N ILE A 167 4.91 3.79 1.45
CA ILE A 167 6.24 3.31 1.05
C ILE A 167 6.14 1.87 0.51
N LEU A 168 5.40 1.00 1.17
CA LEU A 168 5.21 -0.39 0.72
C LEU A 168 4.58 -0.44 -0.68
N ILE A 169 3.49 0.32 -0.91
CA ILE A 169 2.84 0.37 -2.22
C ILE A 169 3.75 0.95 -3.29
N PHE A 170 4.56 1.97 -2.95
CA PHE A 170 5.54 2.53 -3.87
C PHE A 170 6.59 1.49 -4.28
N ILE A 171 7.13 0.71 -3.32
CA ILE A 171 8.10 -0.36 -3.59
C ILE A 171 7.47 -1.44 -4.49
N LEU A 172 6.24 -1.88 -4.19
CA LEU A 172 5.53 -2.88 -5.00
C LEU A 172 5.25 -2.37 -6.42
N GLY A 173 4.85 -1.11 -6.57
CA GLY A 173 4.65 -0.49 -7.87
C GLY A 173 5.94 -0.37 -8.69
N ALA A 174 7.02 0.04 -8.05
CA ALA A 174 8.33 0.10 -8.69
C ALA A 174 8.82 -1.31 -9.10
N ALA A 175 8.65 -2.31 -8.24
CA ALA A 175 8.97 -3.69 -8.56
C ALA A 175 8.16 -4.19 -9.77
N ALA A 176 6.84 -3.95 -9.79
CA ALA A 176 5.98 -4.34 -10.92
C ALA A 176 6.42 -3.69 -12.25
N VAL A 177 6.84 -2.42 -12.22
CA VAL A 177 7.39 -1.75 -13.41
C VAL A 177 8.70 -2.38 -13.84
N LEU A 178 9.62 -2.67 -12.92
CA LEU A 178 10.90 -3.31 -13.22
C LEU A 178 10.71 -4.70 -13.86
N GLU A 179 9.71 -5.47 -13.42
CA GLU A 179 9.39 -6.78 -13.98
C GLU A 179 8.94 -6.70 -15.44
N LEU A 180 8.14 -5.67 -15.80
CA LEU A 180 7.75 -5.44 -17.19
C LEU A 180 8.94 -5.19 -18.12
N TRP A 181 10.04 -4.67 -17.59
CA TRP A 181 11.29 -4.44 -18.32
C TRP A 181 12.28 -5.61 -18.23
N GLY A 182 11.81 -6.79 -17.75
CA GLY A 182 12.60 -8.01 -17.72
C GLY A 182 13.58 -8.11 -16.53
N ILE A 183 13.52 -7.17 -15.59
CA ILE A 183 14.33 -7.26 -14.36
C ILE A 183 13.65 -8.24 -13.41
N LYS A 184 14.36 -9.32 -13.07
CA LYS A 184 13.84 -10.35 -12.16
C LYS A 184 13.67 -9.78 -10.75
N ILE A 185 12.45 -9.56 -10.32
CA ILE A 185 12.12 -9.02 -8.99
C ILE A 185 12.07 -10.11 -7.90
N GLY A 186 12.12 -11.39 -8.27
CA GLY A 186 12.09 -12.51 -7.33
C GLY A 186 13.04 -12.36 -6.13
N PRO A 187 14.33 -12.04 -6.33
CA PRO A 187 15.27 -11.78 -5.24
C PRO A 187 14.88 -10.61 -4.34
N ILE A 188 14.29 -9.56 -4.90
CA ILE A 188 13.82 -8.38 -4.15
C ILE A 188 12.64 -8.77 -3.26
N ILE A 189 11.66 -9.51 -3.82
CA ILE A 189 10.50 -10.01 -3.07
C ILE A 189 10.94 -10.98 -1.97
N ALA A 190 11.90 -11.87 -2.27
CA ALA A 190 12.46 -12.79 -1.28
C ALA A 190 13.13 -12.02 -0.12
N GLY A 191 13.91 -10.98 -0.42
CA GLY A 191 14.52 -10.11 0.58
C GLY A 191 13.50 -9.38 1.44
N LEU A 192 12.44 -8.83 0.83
CA LEU A 192 11.33 -8.20 1.54
C LEU A 192 10.57 -9.22 2.40
N GLY A 193 10.40 -10.45 1.92
CA GLY A 193 9.81 -11.56 2.68
C GLY A 193 10.63 -11.90 3.92
N LEU A 194 11.95 -12.01 3.79
CA LEU A 194 12.85 -12.26 4.91
C LEU A 194 12.84 -11.10 5.93
N PHE A 195 12.83 -9.86 5.44
CA PHE A 195 12.65 -8.69 6.30
C PHE A 195 11.30 -8.72 7.03
N GLY A 196 10.21 -9.13 6.33
CA GLY A 196 8.89 -9.30 6.92
C GLY A 196 8.88 -10.34 8.05
N VAL A 197 9.60 -11.46 7.88
CA VAL A 197 9.77 -12.48 8.94
C VAL A 197 10.50 -11.88 10.14
N ALA A 198 11.57 -11.13 9.94
CA ALA A 198 12.29 -10.47 11.03
C ALA A 198 11.40 -9.49 11.81
N VAL A 199 10.59 -8.68 11.12
CA VAL A 199 9.60 -7.78 11.73
C VAL A 199 8.52 -8.57 12.48
N ALA A 200 8.02 -9.68 11.91
CA ALA A 200 7.01 -10.52 12.55
C ALA A 200 7.52 -11.15 13.84
N LEU A 201 8.76 -11.65 13.85
CA LEU A 201 9.41 -12.17 15.06
C LEU A 201 9.59 -11.06 16.12
N GLY A 202 9.99 -9.86 15.71
CA GLY A 202 10.09 -8.72 16.63
C GLY A 202 8.74 -8.24 17.20
N ALA A 203 7.64 -8.46 16.48
CA ALA A 203 6.28 -8.11 16.89
C ALA A 203 5.51 -9.28 17.55
N GLN A 204 6.11 -10.46 17.68
CA GLN A 204 5.45 -11.69 18.14
C GLN A 204 4.75 -11.51 19.50
N ASP A 205 5.42 -10.90 20.46
CA ASP A 205 4.86 -10.69 21.80
C ASP A 205 3.67 -9.72 21.79
N LEU A 206 3.67 -8.73 20.90
CA LEU A 206 2.55 -7.83 20.75
C LEU A 206 1.31 -8.59 20.27
N PHE A 207 1.44 -9.40 19.22
CA PHE A 207 0.35 -10.20 18.67
C PHE A 207 -0.14 -11.26 19.69
N LYS A 208 0.78 -11.92 20.40
CA LYS A 208 0.46 -12.88 21.45
C LYS A 208 -0.44 -12.23 22.52
N ASN A 209 -0.07 -11.06 23.01
CA ASN A 209 -0.85 -10.32 23.99
C ASN A 209 -2.21 -9.85 23.46
N LEU A 210 -2.27 -9.40 22.19
CA LEU A 210 -3.50 -8.96 21.56
C LEU A 210 -4.51 -10.11 21.44
N ILE A 211 -4.07 -11.26 20.91
CA ILE A 211 -4.89 -12.45 20.74
C ILE A 211 -5.36 -12.95 22.11
N SER A 212 -4.48 -12.99 23.10
CA SER A 212 -4.81 -13.38 24.47
C SER A 212 -5.87 -12.47 25.10
N GLY A 213 -5.78 -11.15 24.87
CA GLY A 213 -6.79 -10.20 25.32
C GLY A 213 -8.17 -10.46 24.71
N ILE A 214 -8.21 -10.78 23.40
CA ILE A 214 -9.44 -11.16 22.72
C ILE A 214 -10.01 -12.46 23.31
N LEU A 215 -9.17 -13.48 23.53
CA LEU A 215 -9.60 -14.77 24.10
C LEU A 215 -10.18 -14.59 25.50
N VAL A 216 -9.56 -13.81 26.37
CA VAL A 216 -10.08 -13.50 27.71
C VAL A 216 -11.50 -12.92 27.64
N LEU A 217 -11.76 -12.02 26.68
CA LEU A 217 -13.06 -11.39 26.49
C LEU A 217 -14.09 -12.35 25.88
N VAL A 218 -13.70 -13.15 24.87
CA VAL A 218 -14.60 -14.08 24.18
C VAL A 218 -14.98 -15.26 25.06
N GLU A 219 -14.00 -15.86 25.73
CA GLU A 219 -14.22 -16.99 26.63
C GLU A 219 -14.84 -16.57 28.00
N LYS A 220 -14.84 -15.25 28.28
CA LYS A 220 -15.36 -14.70 29.52
C LYS A 220 -14.76 -15.37 30.78
N ARG A 221 -13.45 -15.67 30.74
CA ARG A 221 -12.73 -16.31 31.86
C ARG A 221 -12.91 -15.52 33.15
N PHE A 222 -12.90 -14.20 33.06
CA PHE A 222 -13.22 -13.27 34.14
C PHE A 222 -13.76 -11.96 33.56
N LYS A 223 -14.38 -11.15 34.41
CA LYS A 223 -14.95 -9.83 34.04
C LYS A 223 -14.35 -8.75 34.90
N MET A 224 -14.59 -7.49 34.52
CA MET A 224 -14.26 -6.34 35.34
C MET A 224 -15.05 -6.45 36.67
N GLY A 225 -14.37 -6.26 37.78
CA GLY A 225 -14.90 -6.41 39.11
C GLY A 225 -14.68 -7.79 39.76
N ASP A 226 -14.29 -8.82 38.98
CA ASP A 226 -14.03 -10.14 39.52
C ASP A 226 -12.73 -10.17 40.35
N TRP A 227 -12.75 -10.89 41.44
CA TRP A 227 -11.55 -11.27 42.17
C TRP A 227 -10.96 -12.51 41.54
N ILE A 228 -9.73 -12.38 41.02
CA ILE A 228 -9.00 -13.46 40.36
C ILE A 228 -7.67 -13.73 41.09
N LEU A 229 -7.27 -14.99 41.03
CA LEU A 229 -5.97 -15.47 41.46
C LEU A 229 -5.28 -16.21 40.30
N VAL A 230 -4.06 -15.79 39.98
CA VAL A 230 -3.16 -16.51 39.08
C VAL A 230 -1.93 -16.85 39.92
N GLU A 231 -1.76 -18.15 40.22
CA GLU A 231 -0.76 -18.63 41.15
C GLU A 231 0.65 -18.18 40.74
N GLY A 232 1.39 -17.62 41.71
CA GLY A 232 2.73 -17.10 41.49
C GLY A 232 2.84 -15.80 40.69
N ILE A 233 1.74 -15.25 40.16
CA ILE A 233 1.73 -14.07 39.34
C ILE A 233 0.98 -12.89 39.97
N ILE A 234 -0.32 -13.07 40.26
CA ILE A 234 -1.16 -11.97 40.73
C ILE A 234 -2.40 -12.47 41.45
N GLU A 235 -2.79 -11.75 42.50
CA GLU A 235 -4.10 -11.85 43.14
C GLU A 235 -4.68 -10.45 43.31
N GLY A 236 -5.99 -10.28 42.98
CA GLY A 236 -6.67 -9.01 43.15
C GLY A 236 -7.95 -8.88 42.31
N ILE A 237 -8.49 -7.67 42.27
CA ILE A 237 -9.75 -7.36 41.60
C ILE A 237 -9.44 -6.76 40.20
N VAL A 238 -10.08 -7.29 39.18
CA VAL A 238 -9.93 -6.83 37.81
C VAL A 238 -10.57 -5.45 37.64
N GLU A 239 -9.78 -4.43 37.37
CA GLU A 239 -10.25 -3.05 37.12
C GLU A 239 -10.57 -2.78 35.66
N ARG A 240 -9.67 -3.22 34.78
CA ARG A 240 -9.83 -2.98 33.33
C ARG A 240 -9.12 -4.06 32.52
N ILE A 241 -9.80 -4.54 31.49
CA ILE A 241 -9.23 -5.43 30.49
C ILE A 241 -8.90 -4.59 29.25
N GLY A 242 -7.62 -4.44 28.92
CA GLY A 242 -7.13 -3.70 27.75
C GLY A 242 -6.67 -4.63 26.64
N PHE A 243 -6.26 -4.06 25.50
CA PHE A 243 -5.80 -4.81 24.33
C PHE A 243 -4.59 -5.70 24.63
N ARG A 244 -3.59 -5.16 25.31
CA ARG A 244 -2.32 -5.85 25.57
C ARG A 244 -2.19 -6.31 27.00
N SER A 245 -2.83 -5.64 27.93
CA SER A 245 -2.67 -5.86 29.38
C SER A 245 -3.97 -5.64 30.12
N THR A 246 -4.13 -6.37 31.21
CA THR A 246 -5.21 -6.22 32.17
C THR A 246 -4.68 -5.52 33.42
N THR A 247 -5.44 -4.55 33.91
CA THR A 247 -5.13 -3.81 35.14
C THR A 247 -5.87 -4.46 36.30
N ILE A 248 -5.15 -4.82 37.36
CA ILE A 248 -5.67 -5.48 38.55
C ILE A 248 -5.32 -4.61 39.75
N ARG A 249 -6.32 -4.42 40.63
CA ARG A 249 -6.16 -3.78 41.93
C ARG A 249 -5.86 -4.85 42.98
N LYS A 250 -4.65 -4.82 43.51
CA LYS A 250 -4.27 -5.70 44.62
C LYS A 250 -4.97 -5.30 45.92
N PHE A 251 -4.96 -6.17 46.93
CA PHE A 251 -5.58 -5.87 48.23
C PHE A 251 -4.85 -4.76 48.99
N ASP A 252 -3.56 -4.56 48.75
CA ASP A 252 -2.79 -3.43 49.28
C ASP A 252 -3.10 -2.09 48.54
N LYS A 253 -4.13 -2.08 47.63
CA LYS A 253 -4.55 -0.95 46.81
C LYS A 253 -3.57 -0.57 45.73
N SER A 254 -2.45 -1.25 45.55
CA SER A 254 -1.56 -1.03 44.42
C SER A 254 -2.19 -1.50 43.10
N LEU A 255 -1.81 -0.84 42.01
CA LEU A 255 -2.22 -1.22 40.63
C LEU A 255 -1.15 -2.10 40.01
N ALA A 256 -1.54 -3.28 39.59
CA ALA A 256 -0.70 -4.17 38.79
C ALA A 256 -1.18 -4.19 37.32
N ILE A 257 -0.27 -4.04 36.39
CA ILE A 257 -0.54 -4.13 34.96
C ILE A 257 0.08 -5.41 34.45
N ILE A 258 -0.75 -6.40 34.15
CA ILE A 258 -0.34 -7.73 33.75
C ILE A 258 -0.57 -7.94 32.26
N PRO A 259 0.44 -8.39 31.50
CA PRO A 259 0.27 -8.75 30.09
C PRO A 259 -0.80 -9.83 29.90
N ASN A 260 -1.67 -9.69 28.89
CA ASN A 260 -2.81 -10.58 28.71
C ASN A 260 -2.43 -12.03 28.44
N PHE A 261 -1.24 -12.29 27.85
CA PHE A 261 -0.79 -13.66 27.60
C PHE A 261 -0.64 -14.47 28.89
N GLN A 262 -0.34 -13.81 30.01
CA GLN A 262 -0.24 -14.49 31.29
C GLN A 262 -1.56 -15.17 31.69
N PHE A 263 -2.70 -14.54 31.38
CA PHE A 263 -4.02 -15.11 31.65
C PHE A 263 -4.45 -16.16 30.63
N ALA A 264 -3.82 -16.20 29.46
CA ALA A 264 -4.07 -17.21 28.44
C ALA A 264 -3.27 -18.50 28.69
N GLU A 265 -2.05 -18.37 29.19
CA GLU A 265 -1.12 -19.50 29.39
C GLU A 265 -1.21 -20.14 30.78
N ASN A 266 -1.64 -19.38 31.76
CA ASN A 266 -1.72 -19.89 33.16
C ASN A 266 -3.17 -20.18 33.56
N ALA A 267 -3.31 -21.04 34.57
CA ALA A 267 -4.60 -21.28 35.21
C ALA A 267 -5.06 -20.01 35.93
N VAL A 268 -6.27 -19.58 35.63
CA VAL A 268 -6.91 -18.43 36.28
C VAL A 268 -8.02 -18.95 37.17
N ILE A 269 -7.89 -18.72 38.46
CA ILE A 269 -8.91 -19.04 39.45
C ILE A 269 -9.79 -17.81 39.63
N ASN A 270 -11.06 -17.89 39.23
CA ASN A 270 -12.03 -16.84 39.47
C ASN A 270 -12.71 -17.04 40.81
N VAL A 271 -12.17 -16.36 41.83
CA VAL A 271 -12.64 -16.48 43.24
C VAL A 271 -14.06 -15.93 43.38
N SER A 272 -14.45 -14.92 42.57
CA SER A 272 -15.81 -14.37 42.57
C SER A 272 -16.89 -15.37 42.12
N GLN A 273 -16.49 -16.45 41.42
CA GLN A 273 -17.40 -17.51 40.98
C GLN A 273 -17.40 -18.75 41.92
N THR A 274 -16.73 -18.65 43.06
CA THR A 274 -16.73 -19.73 44.05
C THR A 274 -18.12 -19.91 44.66
N THR A 275 -18.68 -21.10 44.55
CA THR A 275 -20.00 -21.44 45.08
C THR A 275 -19.98 -21.82 46.55
N ASN A 276 -18.93 -22.51 46.97
CA ASN A 276 -18.78 -22.99 48.35
C ASN A 276 -17.34 -22.83 48.84
N TRP A 277 -17.19 -22.44 50.09
CA TRP A 277 -15.88 -22.34 50.73
C TRP A 277 -15.62 -23.60 51.58
N ILE A 278 -14.44 -24.17 51.44
CA ILE A 278 -13.98 -25.24 52.30
C ILE A 278 -13.29 -24.60 53.48
N ILE A 279 -13.81 -24.87 54.67
CA ILE A 279 -13.16 -24.51 55.94
C ILE A 279 -12.37 -25.74 56.38
N SER A 280 -11.06 -25.64 56.42
CA SER A 280 -10.17 -26.70 56.92
C SER A 280 -9.35 -26.16 58.08
N TRP A 281 -9.65 -26.62 59.25
CA TRP A 281 -8.91 -26.25 60.44
C TRP A 281 -8.18 -27.47 61.02
N VAL A 282 -6.93 -27.31 61.38
CA VAL A 282 -6.17 -28.26 62.13
C VAL A 282 -6.38 -27.93 63.63
N ILE A 283 -7.19 -28.75 64.27
CA ILE A 283 -7.45 -28.61 65.71
C ILE A 283 -6.44 -29.48 66.43
N THR A 284 -5.56 -28.85 67.20
CA THR A 284 -4.63 -29.54 68.09
C THR A 284 -5.35 -29.89 69.41
N LEU A 285 -5.31 -31.16 69.77
CA LEU A 285 -5.90 -31.66 70.96
C LEU A 285 -4.81 -32.00 71.95
N GLN A 286 -5.16 -31.94 73.24
CA GLN A 286 -4.29 -32.45 74.30
C GLN A 286 -4.30 -34.01 74.33
N TYR A 287 -3.19 -34.59 74.72
CA TYR A 287 -3.03 -36.04 74.64
C TYR A 287 -4.04 -36.84 75.52
N ASP A 288 -4.66 -36.20 76.50
CA ASP A 288 -5.64 -36.74 77.40
C ASP A 288 -7.10 -36.48 77.01
N THR A 289 -7.31 -35.88 75.82
CA THR A 289 -8.66 -35.64 75.30
C THR A 289 -9.35 -36.96 74.97
N THR A 290 -10.49 -37.24 75.62
CA THR A 290 -11.25 -38.44 75.35
C THR A 290 -12.16 -38.31 74.14
N VAL A 291 -12.56 -39.48 73.55
CA VAL A 291 -13.44 -39.49 72.31
C VAL A 291 -14.81 -38.87 72.62
N ASP A 292 -15.30 -38.93 73.88
CA ASP A 292 -16.59 -38.33 74.26
C ASP A 292 -16.53 -36.78 74.33
N GLN A 293 -15.36 -36.22 74.55
CA GLN A 293 -15.12 -34.75 74.45
C GLN A 293 -15.01 -34.22 73.00
N LEU A 294 -14.90 -35.12 72.04
CA LEU A 294 -14.83 -34.80 70.59
C LEU A 294 -16.20 -34.86 69.88
N LYS A 295 -17.22 -35.41 70.55
CA LYS A 295 -18.60 -35.43 70.08
C LYS A 295 -19.33 -34.14 70.44
#